data_a98a18590870acad31ed1c6deded5a87
#
_entry.id   a98a18590870acad31ed1c6deded5a87
#
_cell.length_a   1.000
_cell.length_b   1.000
_cell.length_c   1.000
_cell.angle_alpha   90.00
_cell.angle_beta   90.00
_cell.angle_gamma   90.00
#
_symmetry.space_group_name_H-M   'P 1'
#
loop_
_entity.id
_entity.type
_entity.pdbx_description
1 polymer ?
#
loop_
_entity_poly.entity_id
_entity_poly.type
_entity_poly.pdbx_seq_one_letter_code
_entity_poly.pdbx_strand_id
1 'polypeptide(L)' 'MATIADVSADMLRAAANFFRAVGQENEALSDQMSQNAKAYEEVAELLQQDPSMEVNVPETPDATA' A
#
# COMPACT_ATOMS: atom_id res chain seq x y z
N MET A 1 11.78 17.37 -7.82
CA MET A 1 10.40 17.17 -8.31
C MET A 1 10.02 15.72 -8.13
N ALA A 2 8.85 15.49 -7.55
CA ALA A 2 8.41 14.12 -7.29
C ALA A 2 7.95 13.43 -8.59
N THR A 3 8.34 12.18 -8.74
CA THR A 3 7.88 11.36 -9.87
C THR A 3 6.54 10.73 -9.52
N ILE A 4 5.90 10.13 -10.52
CA ILE A 4 4.67 9.37 -10.28
C ILE A 4 4.94 8.24 -9.29
N ALA A 5 6.12 7.60 -9.38
CA ALA A 5 6.50 6.55 -8.44
C ALA A 5 6.60 7.09 -7.01
N ASP A 6 7.17 8.27 -6.83
CA ASP A 6 7.29 8.88 -5.51
C ASP A 6 5.92 9.22 -4.92
N VAL A 7 5.03 9.80 -5.73
CA VAL A 7 3.67 10.13 -5.30
C VAL A 7 2.91 8.86 -4.94
N SER A 8 3.02 7.83 -5.76
CA SER A 8 2.36 6.55 -5.51
C SER A 8 2.88 5.91 -4.22
N ALA A 9 4.19 5.96 -4.00
CA ALA A 9 4.79 5.43 -2.79
C ALA A 9 4.29 6.17 -1.54
N ASP A 10 4.17 7.49 -1.63
CA ASP A 10 3.63 8.29 -0.52
C ASP A 10 2.19 7.92 -0.21
N MET A 11 1.38 7.70 -1.23
CA MET A 11 0.00 7.27 -1.05
C MET A 11 -0.08 5.89 -0.40
N LEU A 12 0.80 4.97 -0.82
CA LEU A 12 0.84 3.64 -0.22
C LEU A 12 1.26 3.68 1.25
N ARG A 13 2.21 4.56 1.59
CA ARG A 13 2.63 4.73 2.98
C ARG A 13 1.54 5.35 3.82
N ALA A 14 0.79 6.30 3.26
CA ALA A 14 -0.36 6.88 3.94
C ALA A 14 -1.43 5.81 4.23
N ALA A 15 -1.68 4.93 3.26
CA ALA A 15 -2.60 3.82 3.46
C ALA A 15 -2.08 2.85 4.55
N ALA A 16 -0.78 2.59 4.56
CA ALA A 16 -0.18 1.74 5.60
C ALA A 16 -0.39 2.32 6.99
N ASN A 17 -0.19 3.63 7.13
CA ASN A 17 -0.42 4.32 8.40
C ASN A 17 -1.88 4.23 8.82
N PHE A 18 -2.80 4.35 7.88
CA PHE A 18 -4.23 4.19 8.14
C PHE A 18 -4.53 2.79 8.66
N PHE A 19 -3.98 1.76 8.01
CA PHE A 19 -4.19 0.38 8.45
C PHE A 19 -3.67 0.15 9.86
N ARG A 20 -2.52 0.73 10.20
CA ARG A 20 -1.98 0.62 11.55
C ARG A 20 -2.87 1.29 12.58
N ALA A 21 -3.43 2.45 12.23
CA ALA A 21 -4.34 3.15 13.13
C ALA A 21 -5.60 2.32 13.38
N VAL A 22 -6.16 1.72 12.33
CA VAL A 22 -7.33 0.85 12.48
C VAL A 22 -7.00 -0.36 13.35
N GLY A 23 -5.83 -0.96 13.15
CA GLY A 23 -5.39 -2.10 13.95
C GLY A 23 -5.20 -1.76 15.42
N GLN A 24 -4.76 -0.53 15.72
CA GLN A 24 -4.61 -0.09 17.11
C GLN A 24 -5.94 0.08 17.81
N GLU A 25 -6.97 0.48 17.09
CA GLU A 25 -8.29 0.68 17.65
C GLU A 25 -9.13 -0.60 17.69
N ASN A 26 -8.75 -1.59 16.89
CA ASN A 26 -9.51 -2.85 16.82
C ASN A 26 -8.55 -4.03 16.91
N GLU A 27 -8.45 -4.58 18.10
CA GLU A 27 -7.52 -5.66 18.40
C GLU A 27 -7.73 -6.90 17.53
N ALA A 28 -8.99 -7.19 17.20
CA ALA A 28 -9.31 -8.34 16.37
C ALA A 28 -8.75 -8.23 14.94
N LEU A 29 -8.53 -7.00 14.47
CA LEU A 29 -7.98 -6.75 13.14
C LEU A 29 -6.51 -6.38 13.16
N SER A 30 -5.89 -6.31 14.34
CA SER A 30 -4.53 -5.80 14.48
C SER A 30 -3.53 -6.52 13.60
N ASP A 31 -3.53 -7.85 13.63
CA ASP A 31 -2.58 -8.64 12.85
C ASP A 31 -2.79 -8.47 11.36
N GLN A 32 -4.03 -8.50 10.92
CA GLN A 32 -4.37 -8.34 9.52
C GLN A 32 -3.98 -6.95 9.02
N MET A 33 -4.28 -5.93 9.79
CA MET A 33 -3.95 -4.55 9.41
C MET A 33 -2.45 -4.32 9.39
N SER A 34 -1.71 -4.93 10.31
CA SER A 34 -0.25 -4.85 10.31
C SER A 34 0.35 -5.51 9.08
N GLN A 35 -0.18 -6.65 8.67
CA GLN A 35 0.28 -7.33 7.46
C GLN A 35 -0.02 -6.52 6.21
N ASN A 36 -1.20 -5.93 6.14
CA ASN A 36 -1.58 -5.07 5.01
C ASN A 36 -0.67 -3.84 4.94
N ALA A 37 -0.41 -3.20 6.08
CA ALA A 37 0.47 -2.04 6.13
C ALA A 37 1.87 -2.39 5.65
N LYS A 38 2.39 -3.52 6.11
CA LYS A 38 3.73 -3.97 5.72
C LYS A 38 3.81 -4.24 4.22
N ALA A 39 2.79 -4.88 3.66
CA ALA A 39 2.75 -5.15 2.22
C ALA A 39 2.74 -3.86 1.42
N TYR A 40 1.98 -2.87 1.84
CA TYR A 40 1.91 -1.58 1.16
C TYR A 40 3.24 -0.84 1.24
N GLU A 41 3.91 -0.92 2.38
CA GLU A 41 5.24 -0.30 2.54
C GLU A 41 6.28 -0.96 1.67
N GLU A 42 6.22 -2.27 1.53
CA GLU A 42 7.15 -2.99 0.65
C GLU A 42 6.96 -2.60 -0.81
N VAL A 43 5.72 -2.48 -1.26
CA VAL A 43 5.42 -2.03 -2.62
C VAL A 43 5.89 -0.60 -2.81
N ALA A 44 5.69 0.27 -1.83
CA ALA A 44 6.16 1.66 -1.90
C ALA A 44 7.68 1.71 -2.07
N GLU A 45 8.39 0.91 -1.30
CA GLU A 45 9.85 0.85 -1.40
C GLU A 45 10.30 0.37 -2.77
N LEU A 46 9.67 -0.69 -3.28
CA LEU A 46 10.00 -1.22 -4.60
C LEU A 46 9.74 -0.20 -5.71
N LEU A 47 8.66 0.55 -5.62
CA LEU A 47 8.35 1.59 -6.60
C LEU A 47 9.41 2.68 -6.61
N GLN A 48 9.96 3.02 -5.46
CA GLN A 48 10.99 4.04 -5.38
C GLN A 48 12.35 3.53 -5.85
N GLN A 49 12.62 2.24 -5.65
CA GLN A 49 13.86 1.63 -6.11
C GLN A 49 13.86 1.41 -7.62
N ASP A 50 12.72 1.07 -8.18
CA ASP A 50 12.58 0.81 -9.61
C ASP A 50 11.28 1.45 -10.12
N PRO A 51 11.34 2.74 -10.47
CA PRO A 51 10.15 3.46 -10.93
C PRO A 51 9.56 2.91 -12.22
N SER A 52 10.33 2.14 -12.99
CA SER A 52 9.86 1.55 -14.23
C SER A 52 9.24 0.17 -14.04
N MET A 53 9.23 -0.33 -12.80
CA MET A 53 8.68 -1.65 -12.52
C MET A 53 7.18 -1.68 -12.73
N GLU A 54 6.71 -2.72 -13.41
CA GLU A 54 5.29 -2.93 -13.56
C GLU A 54 4.76 -3.70 -12.36
N VAL A 55 3.73 -3.14 -11.74
CA VAL A 55 3.04 -3.82 -10.64
C VAL A 55 1.82 -4.50 -11.24
N ASN A 56 1.82 -5.82 -11.20
CA ASN A 56 0.71 -6.61 -11.68
C ASN A 56 -0.34 -6.69 -10.59
N VAL A 57 -1.29 -5.77 -10.65
CA VAL A 57 -2.41 -5.78 -9.71
C VAL A 57 -3.53 -6.58 -10.33
N PRO A 58 -4.00 -7.67 -9.70
CA PRO A 58 -5.14 -8.41 -10.24
C PRO A 58 -6.34 -7.48 -10.32
N GLU A 59 -6.93 -7.38 -11.50
CA GLU A 59 -8.15 -6.62 -11.64
C GLU A 59 -9.27 -7.29 -10.86
N THR A 60 -9.92 -6.52 -10.01
CA THR A 60 -11.11 -7.04 -9.37
C THR A 60 -12.26 -7.00 -10.36
N PRO A 61 -13.13 -8.00 -10.37
CA PRO A 61 -14.29 -7.99 -11.26
C PRO A 61 -15.13 -6.75 -11.14
N ASP A 62 -15.16 -6.16 -9.98
CA ASP A 62 -15.96 -4.96 -9.72
C ASP A 62 -15.44 -3.74 -10.47
N ALA A 63 -14.15 -3.69 -10.74
CA ALA A 63 -13.53 -2.58 -11.45
C ALA A 63 -13.99 -2.53 -12.91
N THR A 64 -14.48 -3.63 -13.44
CA THR A 64 -14.90 -3.74 -14.84
C THR A 64 -16.40 -3.80 -15.00
N ALA A 65 -17.11 -3.81 -13.92
CA ALA A 65 -18.57 -3.91 -13.96
C ALA A 65 -19.23 -2.64 -14.47
#